data_2ecab21125659bf7522545d9d8c8e0f8
#
_entry.id   2ecab21125659bf7522545d9d8c8e0f8
#
_cell.length_a   1.000
_cell.length_b   1.000
_cell.length_c   1.000
_cell.angle_alpha   90.00
_cell.angle_beta   90.00
_cell.angle_gamma   90.00
#
_symmetry.space_group_name_H-M   'P 1'
#
loop_
_entity.id
_entity.type
_entity.pdbx_description
1 polymer ?
#
loop_
_entity_poly.entity_id
_entity_poly.type
_entity_poly.pdbx_seq_one_letter_code
_entity_poly.pdbx_strand_id
1 'polypeptide(L)'
;MPITKEELKQYSVYLGTNPMPEDFDVFWDARVEEARQVPLKYHLSASEIPDFDTCRFMDLEFTGIRGEQLYAKYLLPVSSKPVPLVLQFHGYPGASRSWLEQASFAGMGCALLAMDCPGQGGRGQDVGGYKGTTVTGHIVAGLDGNPKDMYYVRLLQNICILCRIVRELDGIDLERVYINGASQGGGLGIICAALNPDLAKKAAILYPFLSDYQKVSELGKDEIAYEGLRYYSRWFDPDGSRKKETFTKLGYIDAHNFAHRVKCEVLFGTGLSDNVCPPITQFSVYNRLTCPKKHVFFPEFGHEEIQAFDDQIIDFFSEGA
;
A
#
# COMPACT_ATOMS: atom_id res chain seq x y z
N MET A 1 16.36 19.42 7.18
CA MET A 1 17.64 18.99 7.83
C MET A 1 17.46 17.54 8.24
N PRO A 2 18.45 16.68 8.06
CA PRO A 2 18.37 15.31 8.52
C PRO A 2 18.13 15.28 10.03
N ILE A 3 17.43 14.25 10.51
CA ILE A 3 17.14 14.08 11.93
C ILE A 3 18.44 13.91 12.74
N THR A 4 18.44 14.44 13.97
CA THR A 4 19.55 14.32 14.90
C THR A 4 19.66 12.89 15.46
N LYS A 5 20.82 12.56 16.05
CA LYS A 5 20.99 11.25 16.74
C LYS A 5 20.02 11.07 17.90
N GLU A 6 19.65 12.15 18.59
CA GLU A 6 18.69 12.10 19.70
C GLU A 6 17.27 11.84 19.19
N GLU A 7 16.85 12.49 18.11
CA GLU A 7 15.57 12.23 17.44
C GLU A 7 15.50 10.79 16.91
N LEU A 8 16.59 10.28 16.29
CA LEU A 8 16.64 8.90 15.83
C LEU A 8 16.45 7.91 16.99
N LYS A 9 17.04 8.19 18.16
CA LYS A 9 16.85 7.38 19.35
C LYS A 9 15.40 7.42 19.85
N GLN A 10 14.76 8.59 19.83
CA GLN A 10 13.33 8.72 20.16
C GLN A 10 12.45 7.96 19.17
N TYR A 11 12.73 8.07 17.86
CA TYR A 11 11.99 7.40 16.82
C TYR A 11 12.11 5.87 16.90
N SER A 12 13.27 5.36 17.31
CA SER A 12 13.52 3.91 17.40
C SER A 12 12.62 3.17 18.40
N VAL A 13 11.95 3.88 19.29
CA VAL A 13 11.00 3.32 20.29
C VAL A 13 9.56 3.84 20.10
N TYR A 14 9.34 4.68 19.10
CA TYR A 14 8.05 5.31 18.88
C TYR A 14 7.05 4.34 18.21
N LEU A 15 5.88 4.17 18.81
CA LEU A 15 4.85 3.23 18.36
C LEU A 15 3.63 3.89 17.70
N GLY A 16 3.67 5.22 17.50
CA GLY A 16 2.55 5.97 16.95
C GLY A 16 1.53 6.44 17.99
N THR A 17 0.76 7.45 17.62
CA THR A 17 -0.29 8.06 18.46
C THR A 17 -1.70 7.82 17.93
N ASN A 18 -1.86 7.52 16.62
CA ASN A 18 -3.17 7.26 16.06
C ASN A 18 -3.80 6.01 16.70
N PRO A 19 -4.99 6.08 17.27
CA PRO A 19 -5.54 4.97 18.03
C PRO A 19 -5.90 3.78 17.13
N MET A 20 -5.66 2.58 17.64
CA MET A 20 -6.20 1.34 17.08
C MET A 20 -7.64 1.16 17.60
N PRO A 21 -8.64 0.99 16.72
CA PRO A 21 -9.99 0.65 17.15
C PRO A 21 -10.03 -0.63 17.98
N GLU A 22 -10.91 -0.70 19.00
CA GLU A 22 -10.99 -1.88 19.88
C GLU A 22 -11.41 -3.15 19.14
N ASP A 23 -12.21 -3.02 18.08
CA ASP A 23 -12.69 -4.11 17.24
C ASP A 23 -11.87 -4.31 15.95
N PHE A 24 -10.67 -3.71 15.85
CA PHE A 24 -9.86 -3.67 14.63
C PHE A 24 -9.70 -5.04 13.96
N ASP A 25 -9.31 -6.05 14.71
CA ASP A 25 -9.08 -7.38 14.15
C ASP A 25 -10.38 -8.04 13.69
N VAL A 26 -11.45 -7.95 14.50
CA VAL A 26 -12.78 -8.46 14.14
C VAL A 26 -13.34 -7.75 12.91
N PHE A 27 -13.16 -6.44 12.83
CA PHE A 27 -13.57 -5.63 11.69
C PHE A 27 -12.87 -6.11 10.41
N TRP A 28 -11.55 -6.27 10.44
CA TRP A 28 -10.79 -6.65 9.24
C TRP A 28 -11.00 -8.11 8.85
N ASP A 29 -11.15 -9.03 9.80
CA ASP A 29 -11.48 -10.42 9.50
C ASP A 29 -12.84 -10.52 8.77
N ALA A 30 -13.83 -9.72 9.19
CA ALA A 30 -15.11 -9.63 8.49
C ALA A 30 -14.98 -9.02 7.08
N ARG A 31 -14.14 -7.98 6.90
CA ARG A 31 -13.91 -7.35 5.58
C ARG A 31 -13.16 -8.27 4.61
N VAL A 32 -12.19 -9.02 5.11
CA VAL A 32 -11.49 -10.03 4.31
C VAL A 32 -12.47 -11.15 3.90
N GLU A 33 -13.33 -11.59 4.82
CA GLU A 33 -14.32 -12.62 4.49
C GLU A 33 -15.33 -12.13 3.45
N GLU A 34 -15.80 -10.87 3.55
CA GLU A 34 -16.65 -10.28 2.49
C GLU A 34 -15.93 -10.30 1.13
N ALA A 35 -14.64 -9.94 1.08
CA ALA A 35 -13.86 -10.00 -0.15
C ALA A 35 -13.69 -11.45 -0.67
N ARG A 36 -13.64 -12.46 0.22
CA ARG A 36 -13.59 -13.87 -0.17
C ARG A 36 -14.89 -14.36 -0.80
N GLN A 37 -16.05 -13.82 -0.39
CA GLN A 37 -17.36 -14.19 -0.91
C GLN A 37 -17.67 -13.58 -2.28
N VAL A 38 -16.91 -12.56 -2.72
CA VAL A 38 -17.10 -11.98 -4.07
C VAL A 38 -16.72 -13.03 -5.12
N PRO A 39 -17.62 -13.34 -6.07
CA PRO A 39 -17.27 -14.21 -7.20
C PRO A 39 -16.11 -13.61 -8.00
N LEU A 40 -15.05 -14.36 -8.22
CA LEU A 40 -13.94 -13.89 -9.04
C LEU A 40 -14.42 -13.73 -10.49
N LYS A 41 -14.32 -12.50 -10.98
CA LYS A 41 -14.57 -12.13 -12.37
C LYS A 41 -13.39 -11.30 -12.82
N TYR A 42 -12.56 -11.87 -13.67
CA TYR A 42 -11.42 -11.17 -14.24
C TYR A 42 -11.18 -11.61 -15.67
N HIS A 43 -10.51 -10.76 -16.41
CA HIS A 43 -10.14 -10.97 -17.80
C HIS A 43 -8.68 -10.55 -18.00
N LEU A 44 -7.91 -11.41 -18.64
CA LEU A 44 -6.56 -11.12 -19.12
C LEU A 44 -6.60 -10.93 -20.62
N SER A 45 -6.04 -9.83 -21.10
CA SER A 45 -5.87 -9.55 -22.53
C SER A 45 -4.46 -9.08 -22.81
N ALA A 46 -3.98 -9.27 -24.04
CA ALA A 46 -2.73 -8.67 -24.47
C ALA A 46 -2.87 -7.14 -24.39
N SER A 47 -1.83 -6.48 -23.89
CA SER A 47 -1.76 -5.02 -23.87
C SER A 47 -1.53 -4.48 -25.30
N GLU A 48 -1.74 -3.17 -25.51
CA GLU A 48 -1.41 -2.50 -26.77
C GLU A 48 0.11 -2.39 -27.01
N ILE A 49 0.91 -2.64 -25.97
CA ILE A 49 2.37 -2.62 -26.07
C ILE A 49 2.84 -3.95 -26.65
N PRO A 50 3.73 -3.93 -27.68
CA PRO A 50 4.29 -5.15 -28.24
C PRO A 50 5.08 -5.95 -27.20
N ASP A 51 4.88 -7.26 -27.20
CA ASP A 51 5.67 -8.18 -26.37
C ASP A 51 7.17 -8.10 -26.71
N PHE A 52 8.00 -8.33 -25.70
CA PHE A 52 9.42 -8.57 -25.90
C PHE A 52 9.68 -10.08 -26.06
N ASP A 53 10.82 -10.44 -26.62
CA ASP A 53 11.25 -11.86 -26.64
C ASP A 53 11.36 -12.45 -25.24
N THR A 54 11.57 -11.61 -24.23
CA THR A 54 11.80 -11.99 -22.83
C THR A 54 10.57 -11.89 -21.94
N CYS A 55 9.55 -11.13 -22.31
CA CYS A 55 8.34 -10.96 -21.48
C CYS A 55 7.10 -10.53 -22.30
N ARG A 56 5.94 -10.83 -21.75
CA ARG A 56 4.63 -10.45 -22.27
C ARG A 56 3.99 -9.36 -21.43
N PHE A 57 3.32 -8.43 -22.08
CA PHE A 57 2.58 -7.34 -21.47
C PHE A 57 1.08 -7.59 -21.57
N MET A 58 0.40 -7.69 -20.44
CA MET A 58 -1.02 -8.01 -20.39
C MET A 58 -1.77 -7.02 -19.51
N ASP A 59 -3.01 -6.75 -19.89
CA ASP A 59 -3.97 -6.01 -19.08
C ASP A 59 -4.80 -7.00 -18.27
N LEU A 60 -4.87 -6.83 -16.96
CA LEU A 60 -5.79 -7.53 -16.07
C LEU A 60 -6.92 -6.59 -15.70
N GLU A 61 -8.13 -6.92 -16.09
CA GLU A 61 -9.36 -6.25 -15.66
C GLU A 61 -10.13 -7.17 -14.72
N PHE A 62 -10.64 -6.64 -13.61
CA PHE A 62 -11.37 -7.45 -12.64
C PHE A 62 -12.47 -6.65 -11.92
N THR A 63 -13.42 -7.36 -11.33
CA THR A 63 -14.54 -6.75 -10.60
C THR A 63 -14.23 -6.67 -9.13
N GLY A 64 -14.36 -5.49 -8.55
CA GLY A 64 -14.13 -5.20 -7.14
C GLY A 64 -15.32 -5.49 -6.22
N ILE A 65 -15.17 -5.11 -4.94
CA ILE A 65 -16.11 -5.43 -3.84
C ILE A 65 -17.52 -4.85 -4.05
N ARG A 66 -17.65 -3.76 -4.79
CA ARG A 66 -18.95 -3.11 -5.09
C ARG A 66 -19.32 -3.18 -6.57
N GLY A 67 -18.69 -4.05 -7.32
CA GLY A 67 -18.92 -4.20 -8.75
C GLY A 67 -18.15 -3.21 -9.62
N GLU A 68 -17.25 -2.42 -9.04
CA GLU A 68 -16.37 -1.52 -9.78
C GLU A 68 -15.44 -2.28 -10.72
N GLN A 69 -15.13 -1.68 -11.87
CA GLN A 69 -14.16 -2.21 -12.82
C GLN A 69 -12.76 -1.74 -12.42
N LEU A 70 -11.93 -2.69 -12.06
CA LEU A 70 -10.57 -2.48 -11.62
C LEU A 70 -9.56 -2.93 -12.64
N TYR A 71 -8.36 -2.40 -12.55
CA TYR A 71 -7.31 -2.63 -13.51
C TYR A 71 -5.97 -2.86 -12.83
N ALA A 72 -5.19 -3.78 -13.39
CA ALA A 72 -3.78 -3.94 -13.06
C ALA A 72 -2.98 -4.28 -14.33
N LYS A 73 -1.78 -3.77 -14.42
CA LYS A 73 -0.79 -4.22 -15.39
C LYS A 73 -0.25 -5.57 -14.95
N TYR A 74 -0.22 -6.52 -15.88
CA TYR A 74 0.40 -7.82 -15.64
C TYR A 74 1.51 -8.08 -16.63
N LEU A 75 2.73 -8.22 -16.13
CA LEU A 75 3.93 -8.53 -16.91
C LEU A 75 4.37 -9.94 -16.55
N LEU A 76 4.57 -10.80 -17.57
CA LEU A 76 4.96 -12.21 -17.39
C LEU A 76 6.23 -12.51 -18.18
N PRO A 77 7.34 -12.90 -17.51
CA PRO A 77 8.53 -13.38 -18.20
C PRO A 77 8.25 -14.63 -19.04
N VAL A 78 8.91 -14.75 -20.17
CA VAL A 78 8.89 -16.00 -20.97
C VAL A 78 9.72 -17.04 -20.23
N SER A 79 9.08 -18.05 -19.68
CA SER A 79 9.72 -19.11 -18.89
C SER A 79 9.02 -20.44 -19.09
N SER A 80 9.80 -21.54 -19.03
CA SER A 80 9.28 -22.90 -19.02
C SER A 80 8.93 -23.42 -17.61
N LYS A 81 9.20 -22.60 -16.57
CA LYS A 81 8.93 -22.94 -15.17
C LYS A 81 8.13 -21.80 -14.53
N PRO A 82 7.35 -22.08 -13.47
CA PRO A 82 6.73 -21.03 -12.70
C PRO A 82 7.75 -20.01 -12.18
N VAL A 83 7.40 -18.72 -12.24
CA VAL A 83 8.26 -17.59 -11.87
C VAL A 83 7.76 -16.90 -10.61
N PRO A 84 8.64 -16.24 -9.83
CA PRO A 84 8.21 -15.37 -8.74
C PRO A 84 7.27 -14.26 -9.24
N LEU A 85 6.40 -13.77 -8.38
CA LEU A 85 5.52 -12.62 -8.66
C LEU A 85 5.80 -11.47 -7.71
N VAL A 86 5.90 -10.25 -8.24
CA VAL A 86 5.90 -9.02 -7.45
C VAL A 86 4.52 -8.35 -7.56
N LEU A 87 3.85 -8.16 -6.42
CA LEU A 87 2.70 -7.26 -6.30
C LEU A 87 3.22 -5.86 -6.04
N GLN A 88 2.92 -4.91 -6.92
CA GLN A 88 3.35 -3.53 -6.80
C GLN A 88 2.17 -2.57 -6.64
N PHE A 89 2.31 -1.62 -5.71
CA PHE A 89 1.35 -0.54 -5.48
C PHE A 89 2.03 0.81 -5.68
N HIS A 90 1.32 1.73 -6.35
CA HIS A 90 1.84 3.06 -6.69
C HIS A 90 1.67 4.11 -5.57
N GLY A 91 2.40 5.23 -5.68
CA GLY A 91 2.27 6.40 -4.81
C GLY A 91 0.98 7.19 -5.04
N TYR A 92 0.66 8.12 -4.13
CA TYR A 92 -0.55 8.96 -4.18
C TYR A 92 -0.26 10.36 -4.71
N PRO A 93 -1.15 10.95 -5.54
CA PRO A 93 -2.09 10.26 -6.41
C PRO A 93 -1.37 9.73 -7.65
N GLY A 94 -1.95 8.76 -8.36
CA GLY A 94 -1.34 8.29 -9.59
C GLY A 94 -1.91 6.98 -10.12
N ALA A 95 -1.07 6.29 -10.85
CA ALA A 95 -1.32 5.00 -11.47
C ALA A 95 -0.07 4.12 -11.39
N SER A 96 -0.20 2.86 -11.76
CA SER A 96 0.94 1.96 -11.97
C SER A 96 1.96 2.59 -12.92
N ARG A 97 3.25 2.40 -12.64
CA ARG A 97 4.36 2.98 -13.41
C ARG A 97 4.30 2.58 -14.88
N SER A 98 5.10 3.24 -15.71
CA SER A 98 5.19 2.91 -17.14
C SER A 98 5.60 1.45 -17.37
N TRP A 99 5.20 0.86 -18.49
CA TRP A 99 5.63 -0.49 -18.85
C TRP A 99 7.15 -0.61 -18.94
N LEU A 100 7.84 0.45 -19.39
CA LEU A 100 9.30 0.45 -19.50
C LEU A 100 9.97 0.30 -18.11
N GLU A 101 9.51 1.04 -17.12
CA GLU A 101 10.03 0.93 -15.76
C GLU A 101 9.73 -0.44 -15.15
N GLN A 102 8.52 -0.96 -15.41
CA GLN A 102 8.09 -2.26 -14.88
C GLN A 102 8.78 -3.46 -15.54
N ALA A 103 9.27 -3.31 -16.78
CA ALA A 103 10.01 -4.35 -17.48
C ALA A 103 11.31 -4.76 -16.76
N SER A 104 11.82 -3.93 -15.84
CA SER A 104 12.96 -4.28 -14.98
C SER A 104 12.71 -5.55 -14.15
N PHE A 105 11.49 -5.78 -13.68
CA PHE A 105 11.13 -7.00 -12.93
C PHE A 105 11.24 -8.26 -13.78
N ALA A 106 10.90 -8.18 -15.09
CA ALA A 106 11.13 -9.29 -16.00
C ALA A 106 12.62 -9.59 -16.18
N GLY A 107 13.48 -8.57 -16.16
CA GLY A 107 14.93 -8.71 -16.14
C GLY A 107 15.45 -9.48 -14.91
N MET A 108 14.74 -9.39 -13.79
CA MET A 108 14.98 -10.19 -12.58
C MET A 108 14.36 -11.61 -12.65
N GLY A 109 13.67 -11.96 -13.73
CA GLY A 109 12.93 -13.21 -13.86
C GLY A 109 11.63 -13.25 -13.05
N CYS A 110 11.11 -12.10 -12.59
CA CYS A 110 9.87 -12.00 -11.84
C CYS A 110 8.70 -11.54 -12.74
N ALA A 111 7.55 -12.16 -12.59
CA ALA A 111 6.30 -11.56 -13.03
C ALA A 111 5.99 -10.33 -12.16
N LEU A 112 5.24 -9.38 -12.71
CA LEU A 112 4.78 -8.20 -11.98
C LEU A 112 3.28 -8.03 -12.16
N LEU A 113 2.59 -7.74 -11.06
CA LEU A 113 1.19 -7.34 -11.06
C LEU A 113 1.06 -5.99 -10.34
N ALA A 114 0.80 -4.92 -11.11
CA ALA A 114 0.76 -3.55 -10.63
C ALA A 114 -0.66 -2.98 -10.75
N MET A 115 -1.36 -2.87 -9.62
CA MET A 115 -2.74 -2.40 -9.55
C MET A 115 -2.82 -0.87 -9.60
N ASP A 116 -3.77 -0.35 -10.39
CA ASP A 116 -4.20 1.04 -10.30
C ASP A 116 -5.20 1.24 -9.17
N CYS A 117 -4.92 2.14 -8.22
CA CYS A 117 -5.87 2.51 -7.18
C CYS A 117 -7.08 3.22 -7.81
N PRO A 118 -8.32 2.81 -7.50
CA PRO A 118 -9.53 3.35 -8.14
C PRO A 118 -9.62 4.87 -8.03
N GLY A 119 -9.91 5.54 -9.15
CA GLY A 119 -10.18 6.98 -9.18
C GLY A 119 -8.99 7.91 -8.91
N GLN A 120 -7.75 7.38 -8.84
CA GLN A 120 -6.58 8.22 -8.53
C GLN A 120 -5.81 8.72 -9.76
N GLY A 121 -5.95 8.11 -10.92
CA GLY A 121 -5.24 8.56 -12.13
C GLY A 121 -5.04 7.48 -13.20
N GLY A 122 -5.29 6.21 -12.86
CA GLY A 122 -5.20 5.08 -13.77
C GLY A 122 -6.55 4.66 -14.36
N ARG A 123 -6.63 3.40 -14.77
CA ARG A 123 -7.82 2.82 -15.42
C ARG A 123 -8.84 2.26 -14.41
N GLY A 124 -8.46 2.06 -13.15
CA GLY A 124 -9.36 1.58 -12.09
C GLY A 124 -10.47 2.59 -11.80
N GLN A 125 -11.74 2.14 -11.81
CA GLN A 125 -12.90 2.99 -11.54
C GLN A 125 -13.23 3.03 -10.06
N ASP A 126 -13.56 4.22 -9.56
CA ASP A 126 -14.18 4.40 -8.25
C ASP A 126 -15.69 4.64 -8.41
N VAL A 127 -16.51 3.87 -7.69
CA VAL A 127 -17.97 3.98 -7.75
C VAL A 127 -18.55 5.04 -6.82
N GLY A 128 -17.72 5.70 -6.02
CA GLY A 128 -18.14 6.80 -5.15
C GLY A 128 -19.12 6.40 -4.04
N GLY A 129 -20.07 7.28 -3.75
CA GLY A 129 -21.10 7.07 -2.73
C GLY A 129 -20.59 7.26 -1.29
N TYR A 130 -19.58 8.11 -1.10
CA TYR A 130 -19.01 8.44 0.22
C TYR A 130 -19.83 9.52 0.93
N LYS A 131 -19.96 9.37 2.25
CA LYS A 131 -20.44 10.46 3.12
C LYS A 131 -19.29 11.33 3.58
N GLY A 132 -19.51 12.63 3.65
CA GLY A 132 -18.52 13.62 4.02
C GLY A 132 -17.98 14.37 2.79
N THR A 133 -16.75 14.86 2.90
CA THR A 133 -16.14 15.62 1.81
C THR A 133 -15.76 14.71 0.62
N THR A 134 -15.94 15.24 -0.57
CA THR A 134 -15.48 14.66 -1.84
C THR A 134 -14.54 15.60 -2.60
N VAL A 135 -14.12 16.70 -1.95
CA VAL A 135 -13.34 17.75 -2.60
C VAL A 135 -11.87 17.43 -2.63
N THR A 136 -11.32 16.92 -1.55
CA THR A 136 -9.89 16.64 -1.44
C THR A 136 -9.60 15.39 -0.61
N GLY A 137 -8.58 14.63 -1.04
CA GLY A 137 -7.96 13.56 -0.30
C GLY A 137 -8.81 12.30 -0.09
N HIS A 138 -8.37 11.20 -0.66
CA HIS A 138 -9.06 9.91 -0.52
C HIS A 138 -9.07 9.37 0.91
N ILE A 139 -8.13 9.80 1.79
CA ILE A 139 -8.09 9.38 3.20
C ILE A 139 -9.33 9.78 3.99
N VAL A 140 -9.98 10.88 3.62
CA VAL A 140 -11.20 11.35 4.28
C VAL A 140 -12.49 10.95 3.55
N ALA A 141 -12.38 10.32 2.38
CA ALA A 141 -13.54 9.87 1.62
C ALA A 141 -14.29 8.77 2.39
N GLY A 142 -15.51 9.05 2.78
CA GLY A 142 -16.37 8.19 3.60
C GLY A 142 -16.18 8.32 5.12
N LEU A 143 -15.29 9.19 5.59
CA LEU A 143 -14.97 9.34 7.01
C LEU A 143 -16.18 9.76 7.87
N ASP A 144 -17.14 10.51 7.30
CA ASP A 144 -18.38 10.91 7.99
C ASP A 144 -19.45 9.79 8.05
N GLY A 145 -19.17 8.66 7.42
CA GLY A 145 -20.03 7.48 7.38
C GLY A 145 -19.61 6.35 8.33
N ASN A 146 -20.03 5.15 7.96
CA ASN A 146 -19.54 3.93 8.60
C ASN A 146 -18.13 3.62 8.11
N PRO A 147 -17.18 3.18 8.97
CA PRO A 147 -15.82 2.84 8.57
C PRO A 147 -15.74 1.89 7.36
N LYS A 148 -16.63 0.90 7.26
CA LYS A 148 -16.69 -0.03 6.11
C LYS A 148 -16.92 0.65 4.76
N ASP A 149 -17.42 1.89 4.76
CA ASP A 149 -17.75 2.65 3.56
C ASP A 149 -16.61 3.61 3.14
N MET A 150 -15.53 3.69 3.93
CA MET A 150 -14.36 4.50 3.60
C MET A 150 -13.68 3.98 2.32
N TYR A 151 -13.14 4.90 1.52
CA TYR A 151 -12.42 4.60 0.29
C TYR A 151 -11.31 3.57 0.49
N TYR A 152 -10.42 3.78 1.46
CA TYR A 152 -9.31 2.85 1.69
C TYR A 152 -9.76 1.49 2.20
N VAL A 153 -10.85 1.41 2.95
CA VAL A 153 -11.39 0.08 3.35
C VAL A 153 -11.82 -0.71 2.12
N ARG A 154 -12.52 -0.08 1.18
CA ARG A 154 -12.93 -0.71 -0.09
C ARG A 154 -11.72 -1.07 -0.96
N LEU A 155 -10.74 -0.15 -1.08
CA LEU A 155 -9.50 -0.42 -1.81
C LEU A 155 -8.76 -1.64 -1.24
N LEU A 156 -8.66 -1.76 0.08
CA LEU A 156 -8.00 -2.88 0.73
C LEU A 156 -8.76 -4.21 0.53
N GLN A 157 -10.10 -4.18 0.50
CA GLN A 157 -10.89 -5.36 0.09
C GLN A 157 -10.64 -5.73 -1.38
N ASN A 158 -10.49 -4.74 -2.26
CA ASN A 158 -10.14 -4.98 -3.68
C ASN A 158 -8.74 -5.57 -3.84
N ILE A 159 -7.79 -5.16 -3.01
CA ILE A 159 -6.46 -5.80 -2.93
C ILE A 159 -6.58 -7.26 -2.48
N CYS A 160 -7.45 -7.57 -1.52
CA CYS A 160 -7.71 -8.97 -1.15
C CYS A 160 -8.31 -9.79 -2.31
N ILE A 161 -9.20 -9.21 -3.13
CA ILE A 161 -9.73 -9.85 -4.33
C ILE A 161 -8.59 -10.09 -5.34
N LEU A 162 -7.72 -9.10 -5.58
CA LEU A 162 -6.55 -9.25 -6.44
C LEU A 162 -5.62 -10.38 -5.96
N CYS A 163 -5.38 -10.49 -4.66
CA CYS A 163 -4.59 -11.57 -4.07
C CYS A 163 -5.21 -12.95 -4.28
N ARG A 164 -6.55 -13.05 -4.38
CA ARG A 164 -7.21 -14.29 -4.76
C ARG A 164 -6.99 -14.62 -6.24
N ILE A 165 -7.04 -13.61 -7.12
CA ILE A 165 -6.75 -13.80 -8.55
C ILE A 165 -5.32 -14.30 -8.74
N VAL A 166 -4.33 -13.75 -7.99
CA VAL A 166 -2.94 -14.23 -8.04
C VAL A 166 -2.82 -15.74 -7.85
N ARG A 167 -3.67 -16.33 -6.99
CA ARG A 167 -3.66 -17.78 -6.74
C ARG A 167 -4.20 -18.63 -7.90
N GLU A 168 -4.87 -17.99 -8.87
CA GLU A 168 -5.43 -18.62 -10.08
C GLU A 168 -4.59 -18.34 -11.34
N LEU A 169 -3.57 -17.45 -11.25
CA LEU A 169 -2.72 -17.14 -12.40
C LEU A 169 -1.77 -18.28 -12.74
N ASP A 170 -1.80 -18.70 -13.99
CA ASP A 170 -0.89 -19.69 -14.51
C ASP A 170 0.56 -19.20 -14.57
N GLY A 171 1.51 -20.09 -14.34
CA GLY A 171 2.95 -19.81 -14.47
C GLY A 171 3.55 -19.03 -13.29
N ILE A 172 2.82 -18.82 -12.20
CA ILE A 172 3.30 -18.16 -10.99
C ILE A 172 3.70 -19.17 -9.93
N ASP A 173 4.86 -18.95 -9.31
CA ASP A 173 5.32 -19.69 -8.14
C ASP A 173 4.77 -19.02 -6.87
N LEU A 174 3.75 -19.61 -6.28
CA LEU A 174 3.08 -19.07 -5.09
C LEU A 174 3.96 -19.11 -3.82
N GLU A 175 5.07 -19.85 -3.82
CA GLU A 175 6.04 -19.80 -2.73
C GLU A 175 7.02 -18.63 -2.86
N ARG A 176 6.95 -17.86 -3.95
CA ARG A 176 7.79 -16.70 -4.21
C ARG A 176 6.94 -15.51 -4.66
N VAL A 177 5.96 -15.12 -3.85
CA VAL A 177 5.18 -13.90 -4.04
C VAL A 177 5.74 -12.80 -3.15
N TYR A 178 6.12 -11.68 -3.76
CA TYR A 178 6.75 -10.54 -3.12
C TYR A 178 5.87 -9.30 -3.23
N ILE A 179 6.08 -8.34 -2.34
CA ILE A 179 5.37 -7.04 -2.36
C ILE A 179 6.40 -5.93 -2.51
N ASN A 180 6.12 -4.94 -3.36
CA ASN A 180 6.92 -3.75 -3.53
C ASN A 180 6.04 -2.50 -3.52
N GLY A 181 6.47 -1.46 -2.80
CA GLY A 181 5.78 -0.18 -2.83
C GLY A 181 6.47 0.92 -2.05
N ALA A 182 6.26 2.14 -2.53
CA ALA A 182 6.76 3.36 -1.91
C ALA A 182 5.59 4.31 -1.63
N SER A 183 5.70 5.13 -0.58
CA SER A 183 4.68 6.10 -0.21
C SER A 183 3.33 5.42 0.06
N GLN A 184 2.26 5.81 -0.63
CA GLN A 184 0.97 5.09 -0.59
C GLN A 184 1.18 3.61 -0.88
N GLY A 185 1.97 3.28 -1.90
CA GLY A 185 2.29 1.90 -2.24
C GLY A 185 2.96 1.15 -1.09
N GLY A 186 3.79 1.82 -0.31
CA GLY A 186 4.41 1.27 0.89
C GLY A 186 3.39 0.95 1.99
N GLY A 187 2.47 1.88 2.26
CA GLY A 187 1.35 1.65 3.21
C GLY A 187 0.44 0.52 2.76
N LEU A 188 0.03 0.53 1.48
CA LEU A 188 -0.78 -0.55 0.89
C LEU A 188 -0.05 -1.89 0.90
N GLY A 189 1.28 -1.89 0.70
CA GLY A 189 2.11 -3.08 0.74
C GLY A 189 2.13 -3.74 2.12
N ILE A 190 2.33 -2.96 3.19
CA ILE A 190 2.23 -3.44 4.58
C ILE A 190 0.84 -4.03 4.85
N ILE A 191 -0.22 -3.32 4.44
CA ILE A 191 -1.59 -3.76 4.70
C ILE A 191 -1.94 -5.00 3.85
N CYS A 192 -1.49 -5.06 2.59
CA CYS A 192 -1.63 -6.25 1.75
C CYS A 192 -1.00 -7.48 2.40
N ALA A 193 0.24 -7.37 2.90
CA ALA A 193 0.93 -8.45 3.62
C ALA A 193 0.19 -8.87 4.90
N ALA A 194 -0.38 -7.90 5.63
CA ALA A 194 -1.12 -8.15 6.87
C ALA A 194 -2.47 -8.87 6.64
N LEU A 195 -3.18 -8.54 5.55
CA LEU A 195 -4.48 -9.12 5.22
C LEU A 195 -4.38 -10.42 4.42
N ASN A 196 -3.20 -10.72 3.84
CA ASN A 196 -2.93 -11.93 3.07
C ASN A 196 -1.62 -12.61 3.57
N PRO A 197 -1.54 -12.97 4.87
CA PRO A 197 -0.28 -13.39 5.50
C PRO A 197 0.29 -14.70 4.95
N ASP A 198 -0.53 -15.51 4.28
CA ASP A 198 -0.12 -16.78 3.69
C ASP A 198 0.40 -16.63 2.24
N LEU A 199 0.16 -15.46 1.61
CA LEU A 199 0.56 -15.22 0.23
C LEU A 199 1.95 -14.62 0.11
N ALA A 200 2.18 -13.47 0.77
CA ALA A 200 3.43 -12.75 0.67
C ALA A 200 4.55 -13.45 1.45
N LYS A 201 5.73 -13.58 0.84
CA LYS A 201 6.95 -14.14 1.46
C LYS A 201 7.96 -13.06 1.82
N LYS A 202 8.05 -11.99 1.03
CA LYS A 202 8.91 -10.83 1.27
C LYS A 202 8.17 -9.54 0.89
N ALA A 203 8.48 -8.45 1.57
CA ALA A 203 7.95 -7.12 1.25
C ALA A 203 9.07 -6.06 1.31
N ALA A 204 9.28 -5.34 0.22
CA ALA A 204 10.19 -4.20 0.14
C ALA A 204 9.38 -2.90 0.17
N ILE A 205 9.49 -2.16 1.27
CA ILE A 205 8.65 -1.03 1.63
C ILE A 205 9.50 0.22 1.81
N LEU A 206 9.19 1.28 1.07
CA LEU A 206 9.91 2.56 1.15
C LEU A 206 8.98 3.67 1.65
N TYR A 207 9.40 4.41 2.67
CA TYR A 207 8.75 5.57 3.28
C TYR A 207 7.20 5.52 3.25
N PRO A 208 6.55 4.53 3.91
CA PRO A 208 5.11 4.33 3.76
C PRO A 208 4.28 5.54 4.21
N PHE A 209 3.35 5.94 3.34
CA PHE A 209 2.19 6.78 3.65
C PHE A 209 1.09 5.91 4.29
N LEU A 210 -0.02 6.49 4.68
CA LEU A 210 -1.12 5.85 5.41
C LEU A 210 -0.72 5.41 6.83
N SER A 211 0.10 6.19 7.51
CA SER A 211 0.56 5.86 8.85
C SER A 211 0.50 7.05 9.81
N ASP A 212 0.01 6.80 11.02
CA ASP A 212 -0.05 7.71 12.15
C ASP A 212 -0.65 9.08 11.82
N TYR A 213 -1.88 9.08 11.31
CA TYR A 213 -2.60 10.28 10.89
C TYR A 213 -2.73 11.33 11.99
N GLN A 214 -2.87 10.91 13.26
CA GLN A 214 -2.93 11.83 14.37
C GLN A 214 -1.60 12.58 14.51
N LYS A 215 -0.46 11.89 14.41
CA LYS A 215 0.86 12.51 14.47
C LYS A 215 1.10 13.47 13.31
N VAL A 216 0.69 13.10 12.09
CA VAL A 216 0.74 13.98 10.93
C VAL A 216 -0.02 15.28 11.18
N SER A 217 -1.25 15.17 11.72
CA SER A 217 -2.07 16.33 12.08
C SER A 217 -1.42 17.19 13.17
N GLU A 218 -0.80 16.58 14.19
CA GLU A 218 -0.06 17.28 15.26
C GLU A 218 1.17 18.03 14.72
N LEU A 219 1.83 17.48 13.72
CA LEU A 219 2.97 18.11 13.04
C LEU A 219 2.54 19.23 12.06
N GLY A 220 1.23 19.45 11.88
CA GLY A 220 0.69 20.45 10.96
C GLY A 220 0.97 20.18 9.49
N LYS A 221 1.19 18.91 9.13
CA LYS A 221 1.42 18.50 7.74
C LYS A 221 0.08 18.47 7.01
N ASP A 222 -0.01 19.23 5.91
CA ASP A 222 -1.23 19.36 5.10
C ASP A 222 -0.93 19.32 3.59
N GLU A 223 0.21 18.77 3.20
CA GLU A 223 0.61 18.64 1.81
C GLU A 223 -0.16 17.50 1.13
N ILE A 224 -0.50 17.69 -0.13
CA ILE A 224 -1.17 16.80 -1.10
C ILE A 224 -1.98 15.64 -0.48
N ALA A 225 -1.28 14.67 0.12
CA ALA A 225 -1.86 13.44 0.63
C ALA A 225 -2.65 13.64 1.95
N TYR A 226 -2.31 14.66 2.73
CA TYR A 226 -2.90 14.94 4.04
C TYR A 226 -3.82 16.16 4.06
N GLU A 227 -3.90 16.94 2.99
CA GLU A 227 -4.76 18.12 2.87
C GLU A 227 -6.21 17.81 3.29
N GLY A 228 -6.70 16.63 2.93
CA GLY A 228 -8.03 16.18 3.30
C GLY A 228 -8.30 16.16 4.80
N LEU A 229 -7.31 15.85 5.64
CA LEU A 229 -7.47 15.85 7.11
C LEU A 229 -7.78 17.25 7.63
N ARG A 230 -7.01 18.26 7.17
CA ARG A 230 -7.23 19.65 7.56
C ARG A 230 -8.55 20.19 7.02
N TYR A 231 -8.88 19.85 5.75
CA TYR A 231 -10.15 20.22 5.15
C TYR A 231 -11.33 19.63 5.93
N TYR A 232 -11.27 18.34 6.28
CA TYR A 232 -12.31 17.68 7.08
C TYR A 232 -12.48 18.32 8.45
N SER A 233 -11.39 18.52 9.19
CA SER A 233 -11.44 19.19 10.51
C SER A 233 -12.09 20.57 10.42
N ARG A 234 -11.74 21.36 9.41
CA ARG A 234 -12.26 22.74 9.27
C ARG A 234 -13.76 22.78 9.00
N TRP A 235 -14.29 21.89 8.18
CA TRP A 235 -15.65 21.97 7.65
C TRP A 235 -16.64 20.98 8.30
N PHE A 236 -16.16 19.89 8.82
CA PHE A 236 -16.97 18.82 9.39
C PHE A 236 -16.81 18.66 10.91
N ASP A 237 -15.75 19.24 11.48
CA ASP A 237 -15.45 19.22 12.92
C ASP A 237 -14.79 20.54 13.37
N PRO A 238 -15.44 21.70 13.13
CA PRO A 238 -14.81 23.02 13.32
C PRO A 238 -14.46 23.35 14.78
N ASP A 239 -15.13 22.75 15.74
CA ASP A 239 -14.88 22.90 17.18
C ASP A 239 -13.97 21.78 17.75
N GLY A 240 -13.58 20.80 16.92
CA GLY A 240 -12.73 19.70 17.31
C GLY A 240 -13.38 18.69 18.26
N SER A 241 -14.69 18.75 18.45
CA SER A 241 -15.42 17.87 19.39
C SER A 241 -15.41 16.40 18.95
N ARG A 242 -15.25 16.14 17.65
CA ARG A 242 -15.19 14.80 17.04
C ARG A 242 -13.77 14.30 16.77
N LYS A 243 -12.74 15.03 17.17
CA LYS A 243 -11.33 14.70 16.89
C LYS A 243 -10.99 13.26 17.28
N LYS A 244 -11.40 12.82 18.46
CA LYS A 244 -11.17 11.44 18.93
C LYS A 244 -11.85 10.41 18.03
N GLU A 245 -13.11 10.62 17.67
CA GLU A 245 -13.87 9.75 16.77
C GLU A 245 -13.20 9.66 15.39
N THR A 246 -12.80 10.80 14.85
CA THR A 246 -12.14 10.94 13.54
C THR A 246 -10.86 10.10 13.48
N PHE A 247 -9.94 10.25 14.44
CA PHE A 247 -8.69 9.47 14.44
C PHE A 247 -8.91 8.00 14.79
N THR A 248 -9.93 7.66 15.58
CA THR A 248 -10.33 6.26 15.79
C THR A 248 -10.80 5.62 14.48
N LYS A 249 -11.62 6.32 13.68
CA LYS A 249 -12.03 5.83 12.35
C LYS A 249 -10.86 5.69 11.39
N LEU A 250 -9.96 6.68 11.35
CA LEU A 250 -8.73 6.60 10.56
C LEU A 250 -7.84 5.43 10.99
N GLY A 251 -7.93 5.01 12.25
CA GLY A 251 -7.24 3.83 12.76
C GLY A 251 -7.54 2.54 12.02
N TYR A 252 -8.72 2.40 11.38
CA TYR A 252 -9.03 1.24 10.54
C TYR A 252 -8.20 1.18 9.26
N ILE A 253 -7.64 2.28 8.80
CA ILE A 253 -6.84 2.36 7.56
C ILE A 253 -5.39 2.78 7.83
N ASP A 254 -4.95 2.78 9.08
CA ASP A 254 -3.61 3.17 9.47
C ASP A 254 -2.65 1.99 9.43
N ALA A 255 -1.63 2.06 8.58
CA ALA A 255 -0.68 0.97 8.32
C ALA A 255 0.00 0.46 9.61
N HIS A 256 0.26 1.33 10.59
CA HIS A 256 0.91 0.89 11.83
C HIS A 256 0.01 -0.05 12.65
N ASN A 257 -1.33 0.04 12.51
CA ASN A 257 -2.25 -0.86 13.20
C ASN A 257 -2.31 -2.26 12.56
N PHE A 258 -1.86 -2.41 11.31
CA PHE A 258 -1.75 -3.71 10.63
C PHE A 258 -0.43 -4.41 10.87
N ALA A 259 0.60 -3.69 11.30
CA ALA A 259 1.97 -4.19 11.35
C ALA A 259 2.13 -5.50 12.15
N HIS A 260 1.36 -5.71 13.23
CA HIS A 260 1.38 -6.92 14.05
C HIS A 260 0.87 -8.17 13.30
N ARG A 261 0.12 -8.02 12.22
CA ARG A 261 -0.43 -9.10 11.38
C ARG A 261 0.52 -9.54 10.27
N VAL A 262 1.57 -8.76 9.98
CA VAL A 262 2.55 -9.08 8.92
C VAL A 262 3.40 -10.28 9.34
N LYS A 263 3.52 -11.29 8.46
CA LYS A 263 4.27 -12.52 8.71
C LYS A 263 5.53 -12.64 7.84
N CYS A 264 5.49 -12.08 6.62
CA CYS A 264 6.61 -12.14 5.70
C CYS A 264 7.80 -11.30 6.18
N GLU A 265 8.99 -11.58 5.63
CA GLU A 265 10.17 -10.76 5.86
C GLU A 265 10.01 -9.38 5.21
N VAL A 266 10.47 -8.32 5.91
CA VAL A 266 10.31 -6.92 5.45
C VAL A 266 11.66 -6.22 5.34
N LEU A 267 11.99 -5.75 4.13
CA LEU A 267 13.00 -4.72 3.88
C LEU A 267 12.31 -3.36 3.94
N PHE A 268 12.72 -2.50 4.87
CA PHE A 268 12.06 -1.23 5.12
C PHE A 268 13.04 -0.06 4.95
N GLY A 269 12.74 0.87 4.05
CA GLY A 269 13.53 2.06 3.78
C GLY A 269 12.89 3.32 4.33
N THR A 270 13.71 4.20 4.92
CA THR A 270 13.29 5.52 5.43
C THR A 270 14.23 6.61 4.94
N GLY A 271 13.69 7.61 4.24
CA GLY A 271 14.38 8.88 3.99
C GLY A 271 14.28 9.76 5.24
N LEU A 272 15.41 10.04 5.89
CA LEU A 272 15.38 10.77 7.17
C LEU A 272 15.11 12.28 7.02
N SER A 273 15.12 12.80 5.78
CA SER A 273 14.75 14.18 5.44
C SER A 273 13.33 14.29 4.83
N ASP A 274 12.52 13.23 4.91
CA ASP A 274 11.18 13.17 4.32
C ASP A 274 10.22 14.18 4.99
N ASN A 275 9.74 15.12 4.19
CA ASN A 275 8.78 16.14 4.64
C ASN A 275 7.34 15.81 4.28
N VAL A 276 7.09 14.84 3.41
CA VAL A 276 5.75 14.38 3.00
C VAL A 276 5.27 13.30 3.95
N CYS A 277 6.02 12.20 4.08
CA CYS A 277 5.76 11.15 5.06
C CYS A 277 6.77 11.28 6.21
N PRO A 278 6.48 12.04 7.29
CA PRO A 278 7.47 12.33 8.32
C PRO A 278 8.13 11.04 8.86
N PRO A 279 9.46 10.98 9.01
CA PRO A 279 10.15 9.75 9.43
C PRO A 279 9.56 9.12 10.68
N ILE A 280 9.13 9.91 11.67
CA ILE A 280 8.53 9.41 12.91
C ILE A 280 7.29 8.54 12.64
N THR A 281 6.48 8.87 11.62
CA THR A 281 5.29 8.06 11.25
C THR A 281 5.68 6.76 10.56
N GLN A 282 6.77 6.76 9.78
CA GLN A 282 7.34 5.56 9.18
C GLN A 282 7.88 4.61 10.25
N PHE A 283 8.58 5.16 11.27
CA PHE A 283 9.07 4.39 12.41
C PHE A 283 7.92 3.74 13.20
N SER A 284 6.75 4.38 13.32
CA SER A 284 5.60 3.79 14.00
C SER A 284 5.16 2.48 13.35
N VAL A 285 5.24 2.38 12.01
CA VAL A 285 4.97 1.13 11.27
C VAL A 285 6.08 0.12 11.54
N TYR A 286 7.34 0.50 11.30
CA TYR A 286 8.48 -0.39 11.44
C TYR A 286 8.59 -1.00 12.85
N ASN A 287 8.45 -0.18 13.88
CA ASN A 287 8.63 -0.64 15.27
C ASN A 287 7.55 -1.64 15.70
N ARG A 288 6.35 -1.57 15.12
CA ARG A 288 5.25 -2.50 15.40
C ARG A 288 5.32 -3.82 14.61
N LEU A 289 6.16 -3.92 13.58
CA LEU A 289 6.38 -5.19 12.88
C LEU A 289 7.02 -6.21 13.84
N THR A 290 6.48 -7.41 13.87
CA THR A 290 6.97 -8.53 14.71
C THR A 290 7.65 -9.64 13.89
N CYS A 291 7.58 -9.55 12.56
CA CYS A 291 8.23 -10.46 11.62
C CYS A 291 9.73 -10.16 11.47
N PRO A 292 10.51 -11.04 10.79
CA PRO A 292 11.87 -10.72 10.35
C PRO A 292 11.86 -9.42 9.55
N LYS A 293 12.77 -8.49 9.89
CA LYS A 293 12.79 -7.16 9.27
C LYS A 293 14.18 -6.54 9.29
N LYS A 294 14.46 -5.76 8.24
CA LYS A 294 15.67 -4.93 8.13
C LYS A 294 15.26 -3.48 7.87
N HIS A 295 15.82 -2.53 8.63
CA HIS A 295 15.60 -1.09 8.43
C HIS A 295 16.84 -0.45 7.80
N VAL A 296 16.63 0.26 6.70
CA VAL A 296 17.67 1.00 5.99
C VAL A 296 17.36 2.48 6.04
N PHE A 297 18.35 3.29 6.37
CA PHE A 297 18.21 4.74 6.49
C PHE A 297 18.96 5.45 5.37
N PHE A 298 18.34 6.50 4.84
CA PHE A 298 18.88 7.39 3.84
C PHE A 298 18.86 8.83 4.40
N PRO A 299 19.93 9.27 5.08
CA PRO A 299 19.91 10.51 5.87
C PRO A 299 19.58 11.77 5.09
N GLU A 300 20.11 11.90 3.88
CA GLU A 300 19.94 13.11 3.05
C GLU A 300 18.75 13.05 2.09
N PHE A 301 18.06 11.89 2.00
CA PHE A 301 16.91 11.71 1.11
C PHE A 301 15.61 12.11 1.80
N GLY A 302 14.76 12.80 1.03
CA GLY A 302 13.39 13.14 1.37
C GLY A 302 12.38 12.15 0.81
N HIS A 303 11.27 12.68 0.27
CA HIS A 303 10.21 11.90 -0.38
C HIS A 303 10.46 11.81 -1.89
N GLU A 304 11.45 11.05 -2.28
CA GLU A 304 11.96 10.96 -3.63
C GLU A 304 12.44 9.54 -3.96
N GLU A 305 12.72 9.25 -5.22
CA GLU A 305 13.29 7.96 -5.61
C GLU A 305 14.68 7.76 -5.01
N ILE A 306 14.92 6.59 -4.44
CA ILE A 306 16.17 6.23 -3.78
C ILE A 306 16.76 5.02 -4.49
N GLN A 307 17.61 5.27 -5.49
CA GLN A 307 18.24 4.23 -6.32
C GLN A 307 18.95 3.16 -5.48
N ALA A 308 19.63 3.58 -4.39
CA ALA A 308 20.31 2.65 -3.50
C ALA A 308 19.33 1.70 -2.75
N PHE A 309 18.04 2.05 -2.65
CA PHE A 309 17.03 1.14 -2.14
C PHE A 309 16.57 0.15 -3.22
N ASP A 310 16.46 0.61 -4.47
CA ASP A 310 16.10 -0.25 -5.60
C ASP A 310 17.16 -1.34 -5.81
N ASP A 311 18.46 -1.01 -5.69
CA ASP A 311 19.54 -2.01 -5.74
C ASP A 311 19.38 -3.05 -4.61
N GLN A 312 18.98 -2.64 -3.40
CA GLN A 312 18.74 -3.57 -2.29
C GLN A 312 17.50 -4.46 -2.51
N ILE A 313 16.51 -4.01 -3.28
CA ILE A 313 15.35 -4.85 -3.66
C ILE A 313 15.82 -6.03 -4.52
N ILE A 314 16.76 -5.80 -5.43
CA ILE A 314 17.33 -6.89 -6.27
C ILE A 314 17.94 -7.97 -5.39
N ASP A 315 18.83 -7.58 -4.48
CA ASP A 315 19.47 -8.52 -3.55
C ASP A 315 18.41 -9.24 -2.70
N PHE A 316 17.50 -8.48 -2.10
CA PHE A 316 16.50 -8.99 -1.17
C PHE A 316 15.55 -10.01 -1.82
N PHE A 317 15.08 -9.76 -3.04
CA PHE A 317 14.19 -10.70 -3.74
C PHE A 317 14.95 -11.87 -4.37
N SER A 318 16.26 -11.75 -4.58
CA SER A 318 17.09 -12.83 -5.12
C SER A 318 17.59 -13.80 -4.03
N GLU A 319 17.60 -13.42 -2.76
CA GLU A 319 18.01 -14.29 -1.67
C GLU A 319 17.07 -15.48 -1.52
N GLY A 320 17.61 -16.69 -1.70
CA GLY A 320 16.86 -17.95 -1.59
C GLY A 320 16.14 -18.38 -2.88
N ALA A 321 16.49 -17.75 -4.03
CA ALA A 321 15.98 -18.13 -5.34
C ALA A 321 16.65 -19.39 -5.91
#